data_f6d572479dddd110632778d7093e5813
#
_entry.id   f6d572479dddd110632778d7093e5813
#
_cell.length_a   1.000
_cell.length_b   1.000
_cell.length_c   1.000
_cell.angle_alpha   90.00
_cell.angle_beta   90.00
_cell.angle_gamma   90.00
#
_symmetry.space_group_name_H-M   'P 1'
#
loop_
_entity.id
_entity.type
_entity.pdbx_description
1 polymer ?
#
loop_
_entity_poly.entity_id
_entity_poly.type
_entity_poly.pdbx_seq_one_letter_code
_entity_poly.pdbx_strand_id
1 'polypeptide(L)'
;QMVSVDGVKRITFGENHSCTVRAADVEFRGGYAHFDLVTPEAREPVELRVIGLHQVSNALAAAAIAFALGVTTQKIASALSTHESASKWRMEIHEGRELLLINDAYNANPESMEAALRTLILLTQERGGRSWAFLGTMHELGLQSASMHKEIGAIAATLGLDHLVAIANQDYLSQLPQSSMTTHYFSSVDDAKSLVSEFEAGDVILVKASRAEHLEVLAQHITEMWNSSEGEGM
;
A
#
# COMPACT_ATOMS: atom_id res chain seq x y z
N GLN A 1 -3.67 9.69 -26.10
CA GLN A 1 -4.64 9.56 -27.21
C GLN A 1 -4.99 8.10 -27.39
N MET A 2 -6.22 7.71 -27.04
CA MET A 2 -6.68 6.33 -27.22
C MET A 2 -7.03 6.11 -28.70
N VAL A 3 -6.38 5.12 -29.32
CA VAL A 3 -6.67 4.71 -30.69
C VAL A 3 -8.02 3.98 -30.71
N SER A 4 -8.98 4.49 -31.48
CA SER A 4 -10.24 3.77 -31.77
C SER A 4 -9.92 2.64 -32.76
N VAL A 5 -10.10 1.40 -32.35
CA VAL A 5 -10.05 0.24 -33.25
C VAL A 5 -11.50 -0.08 -33.61
N ASP A 6 -11.86 0.08 -34.87
CA ASP A 6 -13.20 -0.22 -35.36
C ASP A 6 -13.53 -1.70 -35.19
N GLY A 7 -14.72 -2.00 -34.63
CA GLY A 7 -15.22 -3.36 -34.45
C GLY A 7 -14.85 -4.02 -33.11
N VAL A 8 -14.10 -3.36 -32.21
CA VAL A 8 -13.77 -3.88 -30.88
C VAL A 8 -14.72 -3.33 -29.84
N LYS A 9 -15.41 -4.21 -29.08
CA LYS A 9 -16.21 -3.81 -27.92
C LYS A 9 -15.29 -3.31 -26.81
N ARG A 10 -15.37 -2.02 -26.48
CA ARG A 10 -14.60 -1.41 -25.38
C ARG A 10 -15.36 -1.57 -24.08
N ILE A 11 -14.68 -2.06 -23.03
CA ILE A 11 -15.17 -2.06 -21.66
C ILE A 11 -14.25 -1.14 -20.86
N THR A 12 -14.82 -0.11 -20.25
CA THR A 12 -14.12 0.84 -19.39
C THR A 12 -14.36 0.49 -17.94
N PHE A 13 -13.38 0.76 -17.08
CA PHE A 13 -13.53 0.54 -15.64
C PHE A 13 -12.99 1.73 -14.84
N GLY A 14 -13.46 1.91 -13.62
CA GLY A 14 -13.09 2.99 -12.70
C GLY A 14 -14.26 3.42 -11.84
N GLU A 15 -14.11 4.53 -11.11
CA GLU A 15 -15.14 5.09 -10.24
C GLU A 15 -16.08 6.06 -10.98
N ASN A 16 -15.70 6.50 -12.16
CA ASN A 16 -16.50 7.45 -12.94
C ASN A 16 -17.81 6.79 -13.42
N HIS A 17 -18.91 7.54 -13.32
CA HIS A 17 -20.25 7.08 -13.76
C HIS A 17 -20.34 6.67 -15.23
N SER A 18 -19.43 7.14 -16.09
CA SER A 18 -19.37 6.76 -17.50
C SER A 18 -18.68 5.41 -17.75
N CYS A 19 -18.06 4.79 -16.74
CA CYS A 19 -17.41 3.50 -16.87
C CYS A 19 -18.43 2.37 -16.96
N THR A 20 -18.14 1.38 -17.81
CA THR A 20 -18.95 0.17 -17.99
C THR A 20 -18.98 -0.69 -16.72
N VAL A 21 -17.83 -0.85 -16.09
CA VAL A 21 -17.65 -1.54 -14.80
C VAL A 21 -17.11 -0.53 -13.81
N ARG A 22 -17.81 -0.29 -12.73
CA ARG A 22 -17.41 0.77 -11.79
C ARG A 22 -17.61 0.38 -10.34
N ALA A 23 -16.81 1.00 -9.46
CA ALA A 23 -17.08 1.03 -8.03
C ALA A 23 -17.96 2.26 -7.72
N ALA A 24 -18.97 2.05 -6.88
CA ALA A 24 -19.80 3.10 -6.31
C ALA A 24 -19.75 2.97 -4.78
N ASP A 25 -19.94 4.11 -4.09
CA ASP A 25 -20.01 4.17 -2.63
C ASP A 25 -18.79 3.51 -1.96
N VAL A 26 -17.58 3.89 -2.42
CA VAL A 26 -16.31 3.33 -1.93
C VAL A 26 -16.04 3.87 -0.53
N GLU A 27 -15.92 2.96 0.42
CA GLU A 27 -15.53 3.22 1.80
C GLU A 27 -14.32 2.37 2.18
N PHE A 28 -13.49 2.87 3.11
CA PHE A 28 -12.38 2.11 3.66
C PHE A 28 -12.59 1.90 5.16
N ARG A 29 -12.34 0.67 5.63
CA ARG A 29 -12.44 0.28 7.04
C ARG A 29 -11.25 -0.61 7.37
N GLY A 30 -10.36 -0.17 8.26
CA GLY A 30 -9.11 -0.88 8.53
C GLY A 30 -8.23 -1.07 7.29
N GLY A 31 -8.30 -0.12 6.32
CA GLY A 31 -7.58 -0.21 5.05
C GLY A 31 -8.18 -1.15 3.99
N TYR A 32 -9.27 -1.88 4.31
CA TYR A 32 -10.02 -2.72 3.36
C TYR A 32 -11.08 -1.90 2.65
N ALA A 33 -11.19 -2.09 1.33
CA ALA A 33 -12.19 -1.40 0.52
C ALA A 33 -13.53 -2.15 0.55
N HIS A 34 -14.61 -1.40 0.80
CA HIS A 34 -16.01 -1.80 0.68
C HIS A 34 -16.64 -0.93 -0.39
N PHE A 35 -17.27 -1.51 -1.38
CA PHE A 35 -17.93 -0.77 -2.47
C PHE A 35 -18.99 -1.60 -3.18
N ASP A 36 -19.85 -0.95 -3.93
CA ASP A 36 -20.74 -1.63 -4.84
C ASP A 36 -20.13 -1.75 -6.23
N LEU A 37 -19.96 -2.98 -6.71
CA LEU A 37 -19.61 -3.28 -8.08
C LEU A 37 -20.83 -3.07 -8.97
N VAL A 38 -20.75 -2.10 -9.87
CA VAL A 38 -21.85 -1.78 -10.80
C VAL A 38 -21.43 -2.11 -12.22
N THR A 39 -22.26 -2.89 -12.89
CA THR A 39 -22.18 -3.22 -14.31
C THR A 39 -23.49 -2.86 -15.00
N PRO A 40 -23.61 -2.94 -16.34
CA PRO A 40 -24.90 -2.80 -17.03
C PRO A 40 -25.97 -3.83 -16.62
N GLU A 41 -25.58 -4.94 -15.98
CA GLU A 41 -26.50 -6.04 -15.64
C GLU A 41 -27.00 -5.94 -14.20
N ALA A 42 -26.15 -5.53 -13.25
CA ALA A 42 -26.49 -5.54 -11.84
C ALA A 42 -25.57 -4.63 -10.99
N ARG A 43 -25.95 -4.45 -9.73
CA ARG A 43 -25.19 -3.82 -8.65
C ARG A 43 -25.05 -4.81 -7.50
N GLU A 44 -23.83 -5.13 -7.09
CA GLU A 44 -23.52 -6.14 -6.08
C GLU A 44 -22.48 -5.62 -5.09
N PRO A 45 -22.61 -5.85 -3.79
CA PRO A 45 -21.64 -5.41 -2.79
C PRO A 45 -20.36 -6.24 -2.89
N VAL A 46 -19.22 -5.56 -2.68
CA VAL A 46 -17.87 -6.15 -2.62
C VAL A 46 -17.16 -5.67 -1.37
N GLU A 47 -16.56 -6.61 -0.64
CA GLU A 47 -15.70 -6.37 0.50
C GLU A 47 -14.34 -7.00 0.21
N LEU A 48 -13.33 -6.20 -0.14
CA LEU A 48 -12.00 -6.73 -0.46
C LEU A 48 -11.31 -7.22 0.80
N ARG A 49 -10.59 -8.35 0.70
CA ARG A 49 -9.74 -8.90 1.76
C ARG A 49 -8.25 -8.58 1.55
N VAL A 50 -7.97 -7.61 0.69
CA VAL A 50 -6.62 -7.10 0.42
C VAL A 50 -6.59 -5.62 0.74
N ILE A 51 -5.54 -5.18 1.46
CA ILE A 51 -5.40 -3.80 1.92
C ILE A 51 -4.78 -2.92 0.85
N GLY A 52 -5.24 -1.67 0.80
CA GLY A 52 -4.66 -0.61 -0.02
C GLY A 52 -5.67 0.06 -0.95
N LEU A 53 -5.57 1.39 -1.04
CA LEU A 53 -6.47 2.22 -1.86
C LEU A 53 -6.47 1.80 -3.34
N HIS A 54 -5.31 1.41 -3.87
CA HIS A 54 -5.14 0.96 -5.25
C HIS A 54 -5.84 -0.38 -5.57
N GLN A 55 -6.23 -1.14 -4.56
CA GLN A 55 -6.88 -2.44 -4.78
C GLN A 55 -8.28 -2.31 -5.38
N VAL A 56 -8.95 -1.17 -5.20
CA VAL A 56 -10.21 -0.88 -5.90
C VAL A 56 -10.00 -0.90 -7.41
N SER A 57 -8.98 -0.19 -7.89
CA SER A 57 -8.65 -0.16 -9.33
C SER A 57 -8.26 -1.53 -9.88
N ASN A 58 -7.46 -2.30 -9.12
CA ASN A 58 -7.06 -3.66 -9.48
C ASN A 58 -8.28 -4.60 -9.57
N ALA A 59 -9.19 -4.53 -8.59
CA ALA A 59 -10.42 -5.30 -8.56
C ALA A 59 -11.33 -4.95 -9.75
N LEU A 60 -11.46 -3.66 -10.07
CA LEU A 60 -12.25 -3.22 -11.22
C LEU A 60 -11.64 -3.65 -12.56
N ALA A 61 -10.32 -3.66 -12.70
CA ALA A 61 -9.65 -4.20 -13.89
C ALA A 61 -9.94 -5.70 -14.06
N ALA A 62 -9.82 -6.49 -12.99
CA ALA A 62 -10.17 -7.91 -13.01
C ALA A 62 -11.66 -8.13 -13.30
N ALA A 63 -12.54 -7.33 -12.68
CA ALA A 63 -13.99 -7.37 -12.93
C ALA A 63 -14.33 -7.06 -14.38
N ALA A 64 -13.68 -6.08 -14.99
CA ALA A 64 -13.91 -5.70 -16.40
C ALA A 64 -13.53 -6.84 -17.36
N ILE A 65 -12.43 -7.55 -17.10
CA ILE A 65 -12.02 -8.72 -17.88
C ILE A 65 -13.04 -9.86 -17.69
N ALA A 66 -13.44 -10.17 -16.46
CA ALA A 66 -14.40 -11.22 -16.17
C ALA A 66 -15.77 -10.92 -16.81
N PHE A 67 -16.23 -9.67 -16.73
CA PHE A 67 -17.45 -9.20 -17.37
C PHE A 67 -17.39 -9.32 -18.89
N ALA A 68 -16.24 -8.99 -19.51
CA ALA A 68 -16.01 -9.16 -20.95
C ALA A 68 -16.13 -10.63 -21.40
N LEU A 69 -15.76 -11.55 -20.51
CA LEU A 69 -15.86 -13.00 -20.72
C LEU A 69 -17.27 -13.58 -20.41
N GLY A 70 -18.24 -12.74 -20.05
CA GLY A 70 -19.62 -13.15 -19.79
C GLY A 70 -19.85 -13.72 -18.37
N VAL A 71 -18.95 -13.45 -17.41
CA VAL A 71 -19.19 -13.81 -16.00
C VAL A 71 -20.20 -12.84 -15.41
N THR A 72 -21.20 -13.34 -14.70
CA THR A 72 -22.24 -12.49 -14.07
C THR A 72 -21.67 -11.62 -12.96
N THR A 73 -22.26 -10.43 -12.77
CA THR A 73 -21.81 -9.45 -11.76
C THR A 73 -21.77 -10.08 -10.36
N GLN A 74 -22.76 -10.88 -10.00
CA GLN A 74 -22.82 -11.59 -8.71
C GLN A 74 -21.63 -12.53 -8.50
N LYS A 75 -21.23 -13.31 -9.51
CA LYS A 75 -20.08 -14.20 -9.42
C LYS A 75 -18.76 -13.42 -9.31
N ILE A 76 -18.66 -12.30 -10.03
CA ILE A 76 -17.49 -11.42 -9.96
C ILE A 76 -17.39 -10.83 -8.55
N ALA A 77 -18.44 -10.26 -8.00
CA ALA A 77 -18.46 -9.67 -6.66
C ALA A 77 -18.10 -10.71 -5.58
N SER A 78 -18.68 -11.92 -5.66
CA SER A 78 -18.37 -13.02 -4.74
C SER A 78 -16.88 -13.42 -4.83
N ALA A 79 -16.31 -13.54 -6.03
CA ALA A 79 -14.91 -13.90 -6.22
C ALA A 79 -13.96 -12.82 -5.69
N LEU A 80 -14.26 -11.53 -5.90
CA LEU A 80 -13.49 -10.42 -5.37
C LEU A 80 -13.52 -10.39 -3.85
N SER A 81 -14.67 -10.65 -3.23
CA SER A 81 -14.85 -10.64 -1.76
C SER A 81 -14.22 -11.85 -1.06
N THR A 82 -13.87 -12.90 -1.79
CA THR A 82 -13.20 -14.09 -1.26
C THR A 82 -11.70 -14.15 -1.59
N HIS A 83 -11.22 -13.23 -2.44
CA HIS A 83 -9.82 -13.21 -2.85
C HIS A 83 -8.91 -12.76 -1.70
N GLU A 84 -7.89 -13.55 -1.41
CA GLU A 84 -6.83 -13.25 -0.47
C GLU A 84 -5.48 -13.15 -1.20
N SER A 85 -4.58 -12.29 -0.71
CA SER A 85 -3.25 -12.19 -1.30
C SER A 85 -2.48 -13.50 -1.08
N ALA A 86 -2.13 -14.18 -2.17
CA ALA A 86 -1.28 -15.37 -2.12
C ALA A 86 0.23 -15.02 -2.06
N SER A 87 0.58 -13.77 -2.27
CA SER A 87 1.98 -13.31 -2.33
C SER A 87 2.41 -12.76 -0.99
N LYS A 88 3.47 -13.34 -0.42
CA LYS A 88 4.14 -12.79 0.77
C LYS A 88 4.67 -11.39 0.49
N TRP A 89 4.75 -10.58 1.54
CA TRP A 89 5.35 -9.22 1.53
C TRP A 89 4.69 -8.24 0.56
N ARG A 90 3.38 -8.41 0.30
CA ARG A 90 2.54 -7.48 -0.48
C ARG A 90 1.41 -6.97 0.39
N MET A 91 1.60 -5.81 0.99
CA MET A 91 0.64 -5.20 1.93
C MET A 91 0.20 -6.20 3.01
N GLU A 92 1.13 -7.03 3.48
CA GLU A 92 0.90 -8.03 4.53
C GLU A 92 0.82 -7.33 5.88
N ILE A 93 -0.28 -7.55 6.60
CA ILE A 93 -0.54 -6.88 7.88
C ILE A 93 -0.17 -7.80 9.03
N HIS A 94 0.57 -7.24 9.97
CA HIS A 94 0.86 -7.84 11.25
C HIS A 94 0.39 -6.88 12.36
N GLU A 95 -0.46 -7.36 13.26
CA GLU A 95 -0.91 -6.62 14.43
C GLU A 95 -0.28 -7.22 15.68
N GLY A 96 0.25 -6.38 16.56
CA GLY A 96 0.82 -6.79 17.83
C GLY A 96 1.13 -5.60 18.72
N ARG A 97 0.95 -5.74 20.04
CA ARG A 97 1.26 -4.71 21.05
C ARG A 97 0.70 -3.32 20.74
N GLU A 98 -0.53 -3.26 20.29
CA GLU A 98 -1.17 -2.01 19.89
C GLU A 98 -0.50 -1.31 18.70
N LEU A 99 0.42 -1.97 18.00
CA LEU A 99 1.09 -1.52 16.79
C LEU A 99 0.51 -2.21 15.55
N LEU A 100 0.69 -1.60 14.38
CA LEU A 100 0.34 -2.20 13.10
C LEU A 100 1.53 -2.10 12.15
N LEU A 101 1.98 -3.24 11.62
CA LEU A 101 3.03 -3.32 10.62
C LEU A 101 2.45 -3.70 9.26
N ILE A 102 2.79 -2.93 8.25
CA ILE A 102 2.51 -3.18 6.84
C ILE A 102 3.82 -3.65 6.19
N ASN A 103 3.93 -4.94 5.90
CA ASN A 103 5.07 -5.49 5.18
C ASN A 103 4.76 -5.50 3.67
N ASP A 104 5.39 -4.59 2.92
CA ASP A 104 5.25 -4.46 1.46
C ASP A 104 6.63 -4.51 0.78
N ALA A 105 7.53 -5.39 1.27
CA ALA A 105 8.92 -5.51 0.85
C ALA A 105 9.13 -6.42 -0.39
N TYR A 106 8.06 -6.75 -1.13
CA TYR A 106 8.18 -7.60 -2.32
C TYR A 106 8.69 -6.85 -3.54
N ASN A 107 8.21 -5.62 -3.77
CA ASN A 107 8.62 -4.78 -4.89
C ASN A 107 8.31 -3.31 -4.61
N ALA A 108 9.04 -2.42 -5.29
CA ALA A 108 8.81 -0.98 -5.21
C ALA A 108 8.96 -0.31 -6.58
N ASN A 109 7.99 0.52 -6.91
CA ASN A 109 8.01 1.49 -7.99
C ASN A 109 7.29 2.77 -7.52
N PRO A 110 7.42 3.92 -8.19
CA PRO A 110 6.86 5.19 -7.71
C PRO A 110 5.36 5.12 -7.38
N GLU A 111 4.55 4.53 -8.26
CA GLU A 111 3.10 4.42 -8.08
C GLU A 111 2.74 3.55 -6.86
N SER A 112 3.43 2.42 -6.69
CA SER A 112 3.19 1.54 -5.54
C SER A 112 3.70 2.13 -4.22
N MET A 113 4.76 2.93 -4.25
CA MET A 113 5.28 3.66 -3.08
C MET A 113 4.27 4.71 -2.62
N GLU A 114 3.77 5.54 -3.53
CA GLU A 114 2.73 6.53 -3.23
C GLU A 114 1.47 5.86 -2.67
N ALA A 115 0.99 4.78 -3.31
CA ALA A 115 -0.19 4.05 -2.85
C ALA A 115 -0.02 3.47 -1.44
N ALA A 116 1.16 2.93 -1.12
CA ALA A 116 1.48 2.41 0.20
C ALA A 116 1.55 3.52 1.27
N LEU A 117 2.16 4.67 0.93
CA LEU A 117 2.20 5.84 1.83
C LEU A 117 0.79 6.36 2.13
N ARG A 118 -0.09 6.48 1.13
CA ARG A 118 -1.48 6.88 1.33
C ARG A 118 -2.24 5.91 2.23
N THR A 119 -2.00 4.60 2.07
CA THR A 119 -2.60 3.58 2.92
C THR A 119 -2.07 3.65 4.35
N LEU A 120 -0.76 3.88 4.53
CA LEU A 120 -0.14 4.11 5.84
C LEU A 120 -0.83 5.27 6.57
N ILE A 121 -0.97 6.43 5.91
CA ILE A 121 -1.60 7.61 6.51
C ILE A 121 -3.07 7.35 6.87
N LEU A 122 -3.84 6.69 6.01
CA LEU A 122 -5.22 6.32 6.30
C LEU A 122 -5.31 5.48 7.59
N LEU A 123 -4.51 4.42 7.68
CA LEU A 123 -4.49 3.53 8.85
C LEU A 123 -4.02 4.23 10.12
N THR A 124 -3.03 5.13 9.98
CA THR A 124 -2.56 5.95 11.11
C THR A 124 -3.68 6.86 11.65
N GLN A 125 -4.45 7.50 10.77
CA GLN A 125 -5.58 8.35 11.17
C GLN A 125 -6.68 7.56 11.88
N GLU A 126 -6.96 6.33 11.43
CA GLU A 126 -7.93 5.46 12.09
C GLU A 126 -7.47 5.00 13.48
N ARG A 127 -6.17 4.79 13.68
CA ARG A 127 -5.59 4.30 14.96
C ARG A 127 -5.21 5.42 15.93
N GLY A 128 -4.89 6.62 15.42
CA GLY A 128 -4.54 7.79 16.23
C GLY A 128 -3.09 7.80 16.74
N GLY A 129 -2.20 6.95 16.21
CA GLY A 129 -0.77 6.93 16.51
C GLY A 129 0.07 7.73 15.53
N ARG A 130 1.37 7.41 15.43
CA ARG A 130 2.32 8.00 14.47
C ARG A 130 2.51 7.08 13.28
N SER A 131 2.84 7.68 12.14
CA SER A 131 3.16 6.99 10.91
C SER A 131 4.68 6.86 10.72
N TRP A 132 5.16 5.64 10.47
CA TRP A 132 6.55 5.31 10.21
C TRP A 132 6.69 4.66 8.84
N ALA A 133 7.48 5.24 7.93
CA ALA A 133 7.78 4.64 6.64
C ALA A 133 9.26 4.30 6.51
N PHE A 134 9.61 3.01 6.52
CA PHE A 134 10.93 2.47 6.24
C PHE A 134 11.01 2.16 4.75
N LEU A 135 11.72 2.99 4.00
CA LEU A 135 11.79 2.93 2.55
C LEU A 135 13.20 2.59 2.06
N GLY A 136 13.33 1.48 1.37
CA GLY A 136 14.55 1.10 0.64
C GLY A 136 14.50 1.49 -0.83
N THR A 137 15.53 1.14 -1.57
CA THR A 137 15.70 1.54 -2.97
C THR A 137 14.62 0.96 -3.89
N MET A 138 14.11 1.80 -4.78
CA MET A 138 13.36 1.36 -5.97
C MET A 138 14.36 1.04 -7.09
N HIS A 139 14.41 -0.22 -7.54
CA HIS A 139 15.26 -0.62 -8.64
C HIS A 139 14.61 -0.43 -10.01
N GLU A 140 15.37 -0.61 -11.08
CA GLU A 140 14.93 -0.59 -12.48
C GLU A 140 14.42 0.77 -13.00
N LEU A 141 14.71 1.87 -12.30
CA LEU A 141 14.28 3.23 -12.68
C LEU A 141 15.24 3.94 -13.65
N GLY A 142 16.39 3.34 -13.96
CA GLY A 142 17.38 3.91 -14.88
C GLY A 142 17.87 5.28 -14.45
N LEU A 143 18.00 6.20 -15.39
CA LEU A 143 18.51 7.57 -15.14
C LEU A 143 17.57 8.44 -14.30
N GLN A 144 16.33 8.06 -14.13
CA GLN A 144 15.34 8.79 -13.34
C GLN A 144 15.31 8.38 -11.86
N SER A 145 16.15 7.42 -11.45
CA SER A 145 16.13 6.86 -10.10
C SER A 145 16.19 7.95 -9.03
N ALA A 146 17.19 8.83 -9.06
CA ALA A 146 17.34 9.90 -8.07
C ALA A 146 16.12 10.84 -8.01
N SER A 147 15.57 11.24 -9.17
CA SER A 147 14.42 12.15 -9.22
C SER A 147 13.13 11.49 -8.67
N MET A 148 12.93 10.21 -8.97
CA MET A 148 11.76 9.46 -8.49
C MET A 148 11.80 9.21 -6.98
N HIS A 149 12.98 8.91 -6.41
CA HIS A 149 13.13 8.80 -4.95
C HIS A 149 12.87 10.14 -4.24
N LYS A 150 13.36 11.27 -4.79
CA LYS A 150 13.07 12.62 -4.28
C LYS A 150 11.56 12.93 -4.30
N GLU A 151 10.90 12.57 -5.40
CA GLU A 151 9.46 12.77 -5.54
C GLU A 151 8.68 12.02 -4.47
N ILE A 152 9.02 10.76 -4.19
CA ILE A 152 8.40 9.97 -3.13
C ILE A 152 8.65 10.60 -1.75
N GLY A 153 9.85 11.09 -1.46
CA GLY A 153 10.14 11.82 -0.22
C GLY A 153 9.28 13.07 -0.08
N ALA A 154 9.10 13.84 -1.16
CA ALA A 154 8.25 15.03 -1.18
C ALA A 154 6.75 14.67 -1.01
N ILE A 155 6.29 13.58 -1.61
CA ILE A 155 4.93 13.05 -1.42
C ILE A 155 4.72 12.67 0.06
N ALA A 156 5.66 11.95 0.68
CA ALA A 156 5.58 11.57 2.09
C ALA A 156 5.43 12.80 3.00
N ALA A 157 6.23 13.85 2.78
CA ALA A 157 6.13 15.10 3.52
C ALA A 157 4.78 15.81 3.29
N THR A 158 4.26 15.82 2.06
CA THR A 158 2.98 16.44 1.71
C THR A 158 1.78 15.69 2.30
N LEU A 159 1.88 14.37 2.42
CA LEU A 159 0.86 13.52 3.05
C LEU A 159 0.82 13.67 4.59
N GLY A 160 1.81 14.35 5.18
CA GLY A 160 1.90 14.53 6.64
C GLY A 160 2.44 13.31 7.36
N LEU A 161 3.35 12.55 6.73
CA LEU A 161 4.07 11.45 7.39
C LEU A 161 4.83 11.98 8.60
N ASP A 162 4.82 11.24 9.73
CA ASP A 162 5.53 11.64 10.94
C ASP A 162 7.02 11.28 10.87
N HIS A 163 7.35 10.06 10.44
CA HIS A 163 8.72 9.55 10.37
C HIS A 163 9.04 8.91 9.03
N LEU A 164 9.99 9.49 8.30
CA LEU A 164 10.56 8.91 7.08
C LEU A 164 11.94 8.33 7.36
N VAL A 165 12.08 7.03 7.21
CA VAL A 165 13.35 6.30 7.39
C VAL A 165 13.85 5.82 6.02
N ALA A 166 14.87 6.49 5.50
CA ALA A 166 15.51 6.11 4.26
C ALA A 166 16.64 5.09 4.52
N ILE A 167 16.55 3.93 3.90
CA ILE A 167 17.53 2.84 4.03
C ILE A 167 18.31 2.71 2.72
N ALA A 168 19.62 2.81 2.78
CA ALA A 168 20.59 2.71 1.67
C ALA A 168 20.39 3.72 0.54
N ASN A 169 19.38 4.61 0.60
CA ASN A 169 19.14 5.61 -0.44
C ASN A 169 18.78 6.98 0.15
N GLN A 170 19.70 7.94 0.08
CA GLN A 170 19.54 9.30 0.60
C GLN A 170 18.66 10.20 -0.27
N ASP A 171 18.36 9.81 -1.51
CA ASP A 171 17.62 10.66 -2.44
C ASP A 171 16.20 10.98 -1.93
N TYR A 172 15.60 10.10 -1.13
CA TYR A 172 14.32 10.36 -0.47
C TYR A 172 14.31 11.62 0.40
N LEU A 173 15.47 11.97 0.98
CA LEU A 173 15.63 13.09 1.91
C LEU A 173 16.09 14.38 1.21
N SER A 174 16.26 14.33 -0.11
CA SER A 174 16.76 15.46 -0.89
C SER A 174 15.65 16.42 -1.27
N GLN A 175 15.81 17.72 -0.94
CA GLN A 175 14.87 18.78 -1.35
C GLN A 175 13.44 18.58 -0.83
N LEU A 176 13.29 18.11 0.41
CA LEU A 176 11.98 17.96 1.05
C LEU A 176 11.29 19.32 1.20
N PRO A 177 9.96 19.39 0.98
CA PRO A 177 9.19 20.57 1.34
C PRO A 177 9.19 20.78 2.85
N GLN A 178 8.91 22.01 3.29
CA GLN A 178 8.79 22.30 4.71
C GLN A 178 7.65 21.48 5.32
N SER A 179 7.97 20.68 6.34
CA SER A 179 7.03 19.80 7.04
C SER A 179 7.49 19.54 8.46
N SER A 180 6.63 18.97 9.29
CA SER A 180 6.98 18.48 10.64
C SER A 180 7.57 17.08 10.63
N MET A 181 7.72 16.45 9.46
CA MET A 181 8.22 15.10 9.31
C MET A 181 9.66 14.94 9.82
N THR A 182 9.86 14.00 10.73
CA THR A 182 11.18 13.60 11.19
C THR A 182 11.81 12.66 10.17
N THR A 183 13.08 12.88 9.83
CA THR A 183 13.78 12.07 8.84
C THR A 183 14.97 11.35 9.43
N HIS A 184 15.19 10.10 9.03
CA HIS A 184 16.29 9.25 9.42
C HIS A 184 16.95 8.67 8.19
N TYR A 185 18.26 8.46 8.26
CA TYR A 185 19.01 7.74 7.23
C TYR A 185 19.88 6.65 7.86
N PHE A 186 19.79 5.46 7.28
CA PHE A 186 20.66 4.34 7.64
C PHE A 186 21.28 3.74 6.38
N SER A 187 22.55 3.34 6.49
CA SER A 187 23.28 2.69 5.39
C SER A 187 22.89 1.23 5.19
N SER A 188 22.28 0.62 6.22
CA SER A 188 21.87 -0.78 6.20
C SER A 188 20.55 -1.00 6.92
N VAL A 189 19.92 -2.14 6.63
CA VAL A 189 18.72 -2.62 7.34
C VAL A 189 19.01 -2.88 8.82
N ASP A 190 20.21 -3.41 9.13
CA ASP A 190 20.58 -3.76 10.51
C ASP A 190 20.71 -2.53 11.41
N ASP A 191 21.24 -1.42 10.87
CA ASP A 191 21.35 -0.16 11.62
C ASP A 191 19.96 0.43 11.92
N ALA A 192 19.01 0.29 10.98
CA ALA A 192 17.66 0.81 11.11
C ALA A 192 16.84 0.07 12.19
N LYS A 193 17.20 -1.15 12.57
CA LYS A 193 16.58 -1.90 13.67
C LYS A 193 16.61 -1.16 15.01
N SER A 194 17.58 -0.26 15.20
CA SER A 194 17.68 0.56 16.42
C SER A 194 16.45 1.43 16.69
N LEU A 195 15.71 1.84 15.65
CA LEU A 195 14.49 2.65 15.80
C LEU A 195 13.28 1.87 16.33
N VAL A 196 13.32 0.54 16.36
CA VAL A 196 12.19 -0.27 16.81
C VAL A 196 11.84 0.00 18.28
N SER A 197 12.81 0.43 19.09
CA SER A 197 12.60 0.82 20.49
C SER A 197 11.88 2.17 20.67
N GLU A 198 11.72 2.96 19.60
CA GLU A 198 11.04 4.26 19.63
C GLU A 198 9.55 4.18 19.31
N PHE A 199 9.05 3.00 18.92
CA PHE A 199 7.64 2.82 18.61
C PHE A 199 6.76 2.95 19.85
N GLU A 200 5.60 3.57 19.70
CA GLU A 200 4.61 3.78 20.75
C GLU A 200 3.27 3.12 20.37
N ALA A 201 2.42 2.89 21.36
CA ALA A 201 1.08 2.35 21.14
C ALA A 201 0.29 3.20 20.12
N GLY A 202 -0.36 2.54 19.16
CA GLY A 202 -1.09 3.17 18.07
C GLY A 202 -0.25 3.40 16.81
N ASP A 203 1.08 3.32 16.87
CA ASP A 203 1.94 3.54 15.70
C ASP A 203 1.63 2.56 14.57
N VAL A 204 1.71 3.07 13.33
CA VAL A 204 1.58 2.28 12.11
C VAL A 204 2.89 2.35 11.34
N ILE A 205 3.44 1.19 11.02
CA ILE A 205 4.76 1.02 10.41
C ILE A 205 4.60 0.45 9.01
N LEU A 206 5.17 1.10 8.00
CA LEU A 206 5.31 0.58 6.63
C LEU A 206 6.77 0.20 6.38
N VAL A 207 7.00 -1.01 5.88
CA VAL A 207 8.30 -1.47 5.39
C VAL A 207 8.17 -1.76 3.90
N LYS A 208 8.86 -0.99 3.03
CA LYS A 208 8.73 -1.12 1.59
C LYS A 208 10.02 -0.85 0.82
N ALA A 209 10.34 -1.76 -0.10
CA ALA A 209 11.48 -1.64 -1.02
C ALA A 209 11.32 -2.58 -2.22
N SER A 210 12.22 -2.45 -3.19
CA SER A 210 12.43 -3.51 -4.18
C SER A 210 12.97 -4.79 -3.53
N ARG A 211 12.64 -5.95 -4.07
CA ARG A 211 12.95 -7.27 -3.49
C ARG A 211 14.43 -7.46 -3.15
N ALA A 212 15.33 -6.90 -3.95
CA ALA A 212 16.78 -7.01 -3.76
C ALA A 212 17.31 -6.32 -2.50
N GLU A 213 16.54 -5.43 -1.88
CA GLU A 213 16.91 -4.71 -0.66
C GLU A 213 16.69 -5.53 0.62
N HIS A 214 15.94 -6.63 0.53
CA HIS A 214 15.67 -7.56 1.64
C HIS A 214 15.07 -6.91 2.89
N LEU A 215 14.24 -5.87 2.75
CA LEU A 215 13.63 -5.18 3.87
C LEU A 215 12.62 -6.05 4.67
N GLU A 216 12.18 -7.18 4.14
CA GLU A 216 11.39 -8.16 4.89
C GLU A 216 12.08 -8.63 6.18
N VAL A 217 13.42 -8.56 6.25
CA VAL A 217 14.19 -8.88 7.46
C VAL A 217 13.89 -7.88 8.59
N LEU A 218 13.70 -6.60 8.26
CA LEU A 218 13.28 -5.60 9.24
C LEU A 218 11.86 -5.87 9.73
N ALA A 219 10.93 -6.15 8.81
CA ALA A 219 9.56 -6.49 9.15
C ALA A 219 9.49 -7.73 10.08
N GLN A 220 10.28 -8.75 9.79
CA GLN A 220 10.40 -9.93 10.64
C GLN A 220 10.96 -9.57 12.02
N HIS A 221 12.01 -8.77 12.09
CA HIS A 221 12.60 -8.34 13.36
C HIS A 221 11.61 -7.58 14.24
N ILE A 222 10.82 -6.65 13.65
CA ILE A 222 9.75 -5.94 14.35
C ILE A 222 8.74 -6.94 14.95
N THR A 223 8.31 -7.92 14.17
CA THR A 223 7.32 -8.92 14.60
C THR A 223 7.87 -9.82 15.71
N GLU A 224 9.14 -10.23 15.62
CA GLU A 224 9.81 -11.06 16.65
C GLU A 224 9.97 -10.31 17.97
N MET A 225 10.33 -9.02 17.92
CA MET A 225 10.41 -8.16 19.11
C MET A 225 9.06 -8.05 19.84
N TRP A 226 7.95 -7.97 19.11
CA TRP A 226 6.61 -7.93 19.70
C TRP A 226 6.29 -9.24 20.43
N ASN A 227 6.60 -10.38 19.83
CA ASN A 227 6.27 -11.69 20.37
C ASN A 227 7.16 -12.07 21.59
N SER A 228 8.43 -11.65 21.59
CA SER A 228 9.37 -12.01 22.68
C SER A 228 9.05 -11.32 24.00
N SER A 229 8.40 -10.18 23.99
CA SER A 229 8.02 -9.46 25.22
C SER A 229 6.68 -9.92 25.81
N GLU A 230 5.93 -10.79 25.14
CA GLU A 230 4.74 -11.44 25.73
C GLU A 230 5.13 -12.57 26.70
N GLY A 231 6.38 -13.08 26.63
CA GLY A 231 6.89 -14.15 27.50
C GLY A 231 7.42 -13.71 28.88
N GLU A 232 7.66 -12.41 29.10
CA GLU A 232 8.23 -11.93 30.39
C GLU A 232 7.19 -11.39 31.39
N GLY A 233 5.89 -11.51 31.07
CA GLY A 233 4.78 -10.99 31.90
C GLY A 233 3.90 -12.03 32.58
N MET A 234 4.40 -13.28 32.80
CA MET A 234 3.71 -14.28 33.62
C MET A 234 4.54 -14.67 34.85
#